data_17cb013728b06046fd70634971e68b48
#
_entry.id   17cb013728b06046fd70634971e68b48
#
_cell.length_a   1.000
_cell.length_b   1.000
_cell.length_c   1.000
_cell.angle_alpha   90.00
_cell.angle_beta   90.00
_cell.angle_gamma   90.00
#
_symmetry.space_group_name_H-M   'P 1'
#
loop_
_entity.id
_entity.type
_entity.pdbx_description
1 polymer ?
#
loop_
_entity_poly.entity_id
_entity_poly.type
_entity_poly.pdbx_seq_one_letter_code
_entity_poly.pdbx_strand_id
1 'polypeptide(L)'
;MNLGGQKLFSFRWDIDHRACITDGLPRVLEICAEFGVKNTFFVNMGRSTNLREWLSKGGLKGSKAKLQDMQAIHLIKKIGWPRFILETLLSRPVGRSFVDRLQATARAGHELGQHGGDDHVVWSRRFFELPESVIAADVAKNHAEFSALFGRPAGFTSPGFKSDERITKIVERLGFRYDGDAIGGTPHQPKFGAETARHWRIPVTISGPRTVPFLEWHGARGTPREQLIADLNRQLDGNDWVVLYGHPCYEGVEHDMLRDVFRTVLQRGFQFVTHQQMAERLSEAA
;
A
#
# COMPACT_ATOMS: atom_id res chain seq x y z
N MET A 1 -5.32 8.99 21.79
CA MET A 1 -6.59 8.31 21.43
C MET A 1 -6.65 7.03 22.24
N ASN A 2 -7.68 6.83 23.04
CA ASN A 2 -7.77 5.65 23.91
C ASN A 2 -8.70 4.63 23.24
N LEU A 3 -8.15 3.57 22.66
CA LEU A 3 -8.90 2.46 22.05
C LEU A 3 -9.28 1.38 23.10
N GLY A 4 -9.54 1.78 24.33
CA GLY A 4 -9.95 0.83 25.39
C GLY A 4 -8.85 -0.15 25.82
N GLY A 5 -7.60 0.21 25.67
CA GLY A 5 -6.45 -0.65 26.01
C GLY A 5 -6.17 -1.77 25.02
N GLN A 6 -6.84 -1.81 23.89
CA GLN A 6 -6.59 -2.78 22.81
C GLN A 6 -5.39 -2.34 21.97
N LYS A 7 -4.47 -3.26 21.70
CA LYS A 7 -3.37 -3.07 20.76
C LYS A 7 -3.76 -3.56 19.38
N LEU A 8 -3.81 -2.67 18.40
CA LEU A 8 -4.23 -2.97 17.04
C LEU A 8 -3.05 -2.92 16.08
N PHE A 9 -2.97 -3.92 15.22
CA PHE A 9 -1.98 -3.98 14.14
C PHE A 9 -2.66 -4.20 12.80
N SER A 10 -2.33 -3.38 11.81
CA SER A 10 -2.79 -3.58 10.44
C SER A 10 -1.61 -3.68 9.49
N PHE A 11 -1.62 -4.70 8.63
CA PHE A 11 -0.67 -4.79 7.53
C PHE A 11 -1.34 -4.35 6.23
N ARG A 12 -0.77 -3.30 5.63
CA ARG A 12 -1.15 -2.77 4.34
C ARG A 12 -0.25 -3.34 3.25
N TRP A 13 -0.86 -3.91 2.21
CA TRP A 13 -0.17 -4.42 1.03
C TRP A 13 -0.51 -3.59 -0.18
N ASP A 14 0.49 -2.93 -0.79
CA ASP A 14 0.30 -2.19 -2.02
C ASP A 14 0.58 -3.12 -3.21
N ILE A 15 -0.45 -3.40 -4.01
CA ILE A 15 -0.38 -4.24 -5.21
C ILE A 15 -0.10 -3.35 -6.42
N ASP A 16 1.15 -2.97 -6.60
CA ASP A 16 1.60 -2.05 -7.65
C ASP A 16 1.83 -2.75 -8.99
N HIS A 17 2.21 -4.04 -8.94
CA HIS A 17 2.69 -4.80 -10.08
C HIS A 17 2.00 -6.15 -10.20
N ARG A 18 1.98 -6.68 -11.42
CA ARG A 18 1.45 -8.04 -11.68
C ARG A 18 2.16 -9.11 -10.85
N ALA A 19 3.49 -8.96 -10.63
CA ALA A 19 4.26 -9.85 -9.77
C ALA A 19 3.73 -9.90 -8.32
N CYS A 20 3.16 -8.80 -7.81
CA CYS A 20 2.50 -8.79 -6.50
C CYS A 20 1.36 -9.81 -6.44
N ILE A 21 0.61 -9.98 -7.55
CA ILE A 21 -0.53 -10.91 -7.61
C ILE A 21 -0.09 -12.32 -8.00
N THR A 22 0.85 -12.46 -8.95
CA THR A 22 1.22 -13.78 -9.47
C THR A 22 2.13 -14.57 -8.54
N ASP A 23 3.06 -13.89 -7.88
CA ASP A 23 4.13 -14.51 -7.11
C ASP A 23 4.00 -14.25 -5.61
N GLY A 24 3.74 -12.99 -5.22
CA GLY A 24 3.74 -12.58 -3.83
C GLY A 24 2.43 -12.89 -3.10
N LEU A 25 1.29 -12.50 -3.68
CA LEU A 25 -0.01 -12.66 -3.03
C LEU A 25 -0.30 -14.09 -2.55
N PRO A 26 -0.08 -15.17 -3.33
CA PRO A 26 -0.33 -16.53 -2.85
C PRO A 26 0.46 -16.85 -1.57
N ARG A 27 1.71 -16.42 -1.50
CA ARG A 27 2.60 -16.68 -0.36
C ARG A 27 2.21 -15.86 0.87
N VAL A 28 1.83 -14.59 0.67
CA VAL A 28 1.31 -13.76 1.75
C VAL A 28 0.02 -14.34 2.31
N LEU A 29 -0.90 -14.81 1.46
CA LEU A 29 -2.16 -15.44 1.88
C LEU A 29 -1.92 -16.75 2.65
N GLU A 30 -0.94 -17.55 2.23
CA GLU A 30 -0.53 -18.76 2.96
C GLU A 30 -0.08 -18.43 4.39
N ILE A 31 0.80 -17.42 4.54
CA ILE A 31 1.26 -16.98 5.86
C ILE A 31 0.10 -16.37 6.67
N CYS A 32 -0.77 -15.58 6.06
CA CYS A 32 -1.96 -15.07 6.73
C CYS A 32 -2.86 -16.19 7.26
N ALA A 33 -3.03 -17.26 6.49
CA ALA A 33 -3.81 -18.43 6.90
C ALA A 33 -3.13 -19.20 8.04
N GLU A 34 -1.80 -19.37 7.99
CA GLU A 34 -0.99 -19.98 9.04
C GLU A 34 -1.20 -19.31 10.41
N PHE A 35 -1.28 -17.98 10.41
CA PHE A 35 -1.46 -17.19 11.64
C PHE A 35 -2.91 -16.82 11.94
N GLY A 36 -3.87 -17.20 11.10
CA GLY A 36 -5.28 -16.87 11.26
C GLY A 36 -5.59 -15.36 11.16
N VAL A 37 -4.76 -14.58 10.46
CA VAL A 37 -4.88 -13.12 10.38
C VAL A 37 -5.45 -12.63 9.05
N LYS A 38 -6.05 -11.44 9.07
CA LYS A 38 -6.55 -10.76 7.87
C LYS A 38 -5.81 -9.45 7.67
N ASN A 39 -5.57 -9.11 6.41
CA ASN A 39 -4.82 -7.92 6.00
C ASN A 39 -5.60 -7.12 4.96
N THR A 40 -5.13 -5.90 4.66
CA THR A 40 -5.68 -5.03 3.63
C THR A 40 -4.77 -5.00 2.42
N PHE A 41 -5.34 -5.18 1.23
CA PHE A 41 -4.64 -5.12 -0.05
C PHE A 41 -5.17 -3.94 -0.88
N PHE A 42 -4.34 -2.95 -1.13
CA PHE A 42 -4.66 -1.83 -2.01
C PHE A 42 -4.25 -2.17 -3.44
N VAL A 43 -5.22 -2.22 -4.32
CA VAL A 43 -5.07 -2.76 -5.68
C VAL A 43 -4.97 -1.64 -6.70
N ASN A 44 -3.83 -1.57 -7.38
CA ASN A 44 -3.70 -0.80 -8.62
C ASN A 44 -4.52 -1.48 -9.71
N MET A 45 -5.63 -0.86 -10.13
CA MET A 45 -6.47 -1.37 -11.21
C MET A 45 -5.85 -1.17 -12.59
N GLY A 46 -5.02 -0.16 -12.72
CA GLY A 46 -4.37 0.26 -13.96
C GLY A 46 -3.02 -0.41 -14.21
N ARG A 47 -2.19 0.28 -14.96
CA ARG A 47 -0.86 -0.21 -15.35
C ARG A 47 0.22 0.23 -14.33
N SER A 48 1.18 -0.65 -14.09
CA SER A 48 2.29 -0.39 -13.18
C SER A 48 3.41 0.43 -13.80
N THR A 49 3.60 0.32 -15.11
CA THR A 49 4.68 0.96 -15.87
C THR A 49 4.14 1.56 -17.17
N ASN A 50 4.80 2.60 -17.66
CA ASN A 50 4.43 3.30 -18.89
C ASN A 50 5.69 3.65 -19.67
N LEU A 51 5.89 2.99 -20.82
CA LEU A 51 7.05 3.18 -21.68
C LEU A 51 7.18 4.64 -22.16
N ARG A 52 6.04 5.27 -22.50
CA ARG A 52 6.00 6.66 -22.96
C ARG A 52 6.49 7.63 -21.88
N GLU A 53 6.04 7.44 -20.63
CA GLU A 53 6.49 8.24 -19.50
C GLU A 53 7.96 7.97 -19.17
N TRP A 54 8.41 6.73 -19.36
CA TRP A 54 9.81 6.36 -19.16
C TRP A 54 10.73 7.02 -20.20
N LEU A 55 10.31 7.10 -21.47
CA LEU A 55 11.05 7.73 -22.55
C LEU A 55 11.02 9.26 -22.49
N SER A 56 9.89 9.86 -22.10
CA SER A 56 9.65 11.32 -22.14
C SER A 56 10.60 12.14 -21.26
N LYS A 57 11.12 11.58 -20.19
CA LYS A 57 12.03 12.24 -19.23
C LYS A 57 13.49 11.80 -19.35
N GLY A 58 13.95 11.47 -20.55
CA GLY A 58 15.35 11.19 -20.82
C GLY A 58 15.83 9.82 -20.32
N GLY A 59 14.94 8.85 -20.25
CA GLY A 59 15.11 7.42 -20.08
C GLY A 59 16.40 6.99 -19.33
N LEU A 60 17.40 6.64 -20.07
CA LEU A 60 18.68 6.15 -19.55
C LEU A 60 19.64 7.24 -19.04
N LYS A 61 19.56 8.49 -19.57
CA LYS A 61 20.48 9.56 -19.16
C LYS A 61 20.12 10.22 -17.82
N GLY A 62 18.82 10.26 -17.50
CA GLY A 62 18.34 10.69 -16.16
C GLY A 62 18.50 9.61 -15.09
N SER A 63 18.71 8.38 -15.49
CA SER A 63 18.74 7.22 -14.59
C SER A 63 20.04 7.08 -13.80
N LYS A 64 21.20 7.58 -14.28
CA LYS A 64 22.44 7.49 -13.49
C LYS A 64 22.39 8.31 -12.19
N ALA A 65 21.75 9.47 -12.20
CA ALA A 65 21.50 10.25 -10.98
C ALA A 65 20.29 9.74 -10.17
N LYS A 66 19.34 9.07 -10.84
CA LYS A 66 18.12 8.48 -10.21
C LYS A 66 18.23 6.97 -9.98
N LEU A 67 19.22 6.29 -10.51
CA LEU A 67 19.59 4.93 -10.11
C LEU A 67 20.12 4.89 -8.65
N GLN A 68 20.42 6.04 -8.07
CA GLN A 68 20.54 6.22 -6.64
C GLN A 68 19.18 6.35 -5.95
N ASP A 69 18.10 6.52 -6.71
CA ASP A 69 16.73 6.46 -6.18
C ASP A 69 16.36 4.98 -5.96
N MET A 70 16.44 4.57 -4.71
CA MET A 70 16.33 3.16 -4.28
C MET A 70 15.08 2.44 -4.85
N GLN A 71 14.00 3.15 -5.16
CA GLN A 71 12.76 2.57 -5.68
C GLN A 71 12.90 1.90 -7.06
N ALA A 72 13.62 2.48 -8.00
CA ALA A 72 13.78 1.89 -9.34
C ALA A 72 14.72 0.67 -9.33
N ILE A 73 15.77 0.71 -8.51
CA ILE A 73 16.67 -0.43 -8.33
C ILE A 73 15.95 -1.58 -7.62
N HIS A 74 15.11 -1.27 -6.65
CA HIS A 74 14.30 -2.25 -5.95
C HIS A 74 13.32 -2.97 -6.87
N LEU A 75 12.62 -2.26 -7.76
CA LEU A 75 11.69 -2.90 -8.68
C LEU A 75 12.38 -3.90 -9.59
N ILE A 76 13.50 -3.53 -10.21
CA ILE A 76 14.26 -4.42 -11.08
C ILE A 76 14.84 -5.62 -10.30
N LYS A 77 15.30 -5.41 -9.06
CA LYS A 77 15.73 -6.50 -8.19
C LYS A 77 14.57 -7.41 -7.79
N LYS A 78 13.37 -6.86 -7.57
CA LYS A 78 12.16 -7.62 -7.20
C LYS A 78 11.67 -8.53 -8.31
N ILE A 79 11.55 -8.03 -9.52
CA ILE A 79 10.88 -8.74 -10.62
C ILE A 79 11.84 -9.24 -11.72
N GLY A 80 13.12 -8.83 -11.67
CA GLY A 80 14.14 -9.12 -12.68
C GLY A 80 14.01 -8.31 -13.97
N TRP A 81 15.13 -8.11 -14.65
CA TRP A 81 15.19 -7.33 -15.90
C TRP A 81 14.25 -7.82 -17.01
N PRO A 82 14.18 -9.15 -17.34
CA PRO A 82 13.33 -9.61 -18.43
C PRO A 82 11.85 -9.30 -18.18
N ARG A 83 11.39 -9.49 -16.95
CA ARG A 83 10.00 -9.25 -16.56
C ARG A 83 9.67 -7.77 -16.53
N PHE A 84 10.57 -6.93 -16.01
CA PHE A 84 10.44 -5.48 -16.03
C PHE A 84 10.27 -4.95 -17.47
N ILE A 85 11.12 -5.40 -18.39
CA ILE A 85 11.03 -5.02 -19.82
C ILE A 85 9.69 -5.46 -20.40
N LEU A 86 9.28 -6.71 -20.17
CA LEU A 86 8.04 -7.25 -20.69
C LEU A 86 6.81 -6.50 -20.14
N GLU A 87 6.75 -6.24 -18.84
CA GLU A 87 5.67 -5.47 -18.22
C GLU A 87 5.62 -4.03 -18.75
N THR A 88 6.77 -3.41 -18.96
CA THR A 88 6.87 -2.03 -19.50
C THR A 88 6.43 -1.96 -20.96
N LEU A 89 6.81 -2.94 -21.79
CA LEU A 89 6.43 -2.99 -23.21
C LEU A 89 4.94 -3.30 -23.38
N LEU A 90 4.43 -4.29 -22.64
CA LEU A 90 3.04 -4.71 -22.77
C LEU A 90 2.06 -3.80 -22.04
N SER A 91 2.54 -3.05 -21.04
CA SER A 91 1.75 -2.07 -20.27
C SER A 91 0.36 -2.60 -19.83
N ARG A 92 0.31 -3.87 -19.40
CA ARG A 92 -0.95 -4.55 -19.04
C ARG A 92 -1.48 -4.05 -17.71
N PRO A 93 -2.82 -3.94 -17.55
CA PRO A 93 -3.41 -3.63 -16.26
C PRO A 93 -3.03 -4.66 -15.19
N VAL A 94 -2.93 -4.22 -13.94
CA VAL A 94 -2.62 -5.09 -12.80
C VAL A 94 -3.89 -5.75 -12.28
N GLY A 95 -4.73 -5.02 -11.56
CA GLY A 95 -5.93 -5.58 -10.93
C GLY A 95 -6.93 -6.16 -11.90
N ARG A 96 -7.21 -5.46 -13.01
CA ARG A 96 -8.13 -5.92 -14.07
C ARG A 96 -7.74 -7.26 -14.70
N SER A 97 -6.47 -7.62 -14.65
CA SER A 97 -5.99 -8.89 -15.24
C SER A 97 -6.13 -10.10 -14.31
N PHE A 98 -6.50 -9.91 -13.04
CA PHE A 98 -6.50 -10.97 -12.03
C PHE A 98 -7.73 -10.91 -11.12
N VAL A 99 -8.88 -10.56 -11.69
CA VAL A 99 -10.14 -10.39 -10.95
C VAL A 99 -10.47 -11.60 -10.08
N ASP A 100 -10.39 -12.81 -10.63
CA ASP A 100 -10.75 -14.04 -9.90
C ASP A 100 -9.87 -14.26 -8.64
N ARG A 101 -8.57 -13.97 -8.75
CA ARG A 101 -7.63 -14.07 -7.62
C ARG A 101 -7.93 -13.06 -6.52
N LEU A 102 -8.22 -11.82 -6.92
CA LEU A 102 -8.57 -10.75 -5.99
C LEU A 102 -9.92 -11.02 -5.33
N GLN A 103 -10.92 -11.50 -6.08
CA GLN A 103 -12.19 -11.92 -5.50
C GLN A 103 -12.01 -13.10 -4.52
N ALA A 104 -11.12 -14.05 -4.83
CA ALA A 104 -10.81 -15.13 -3.90
C ALA A 104 -10.15 -14.59 -2.62
N THR A 105 -9.28 -13.58 -2.74
CA THR A 105 -8.67 -12.89 -1.59
C THR A 105 -9.74 -12.22 -0.71
N ALA A 106 -10.70 -11.53 -1.32
CA ALA A 106 -11.82 -10.91 -0.59
C ALA A 106 -12.71 -11.97 0.09
N ARG A 107 -13.05 -13.07 -0.63
CA ARG A 107 -13.83 -14.19 -0.06
C ARG A 107 -13.11 -14.88 1.11
N ALA A 108 -11.78 -14.85 1.14
CA ALA A 108 -10.99 -15.33 2.27
C ALA A 108 -11.03 -14.37 3.48
N GLY A 109 -11.77 -13.25 3.40
CA GLY A 109 -11.96 -12.29 4.48
C GLY A 109 -10.91 -11.20 4.57
N HIS A 110 -10.03 -11.07 3.57
CA HIS A 110 -9.12 -9.94 3.47
C HIS A 110 -9.83 -8.73 2.86
N GLU A 111 -9.40 -7.53 3.23
CA GLU A 111 -9.92 -6.30 2.65
C GLU A 111 -9.21 -5.99 1.33
N LEU A 112 -9.99 -5.52 0.35
CA LEU A 112 -9.47 -4.90 -0.87
C LEU A 112 -9.79 -3.40 -0.84
N GLY A 113 -8.77 -2.56 -1.09
CA GLY A 113 -8.89 -1.11 -1.24
C GLY A 113 -8.40 -0.66 -2.62
N GLN A 114 -8.71 0.57 -3.00
CA GLN A 114 -8.26 1.16 -4.25
C GLN A 114 -6.87 1.80 -4.09
N HIS A 115 -5.95 1.52 -5.04
CA HIS A 115 -4.63 2.14 -5.12
C HIS A 115 -4.50 3.04 -6.36
N GLY A 116 -4.64 4.35 -6.15
CA GLY A 116 -4.48 5.35 -7.20
C GLY A 116 -5.49 5.27 -8.35
N GLY A 117 -5.02 5.64 -9.52
CA GLY A 117 -5.75 5.67 -10.78
C GLY A 117 -5.21 4.68 -11.82
N ASP A 118 -5.37 5.00 -13.12
CA ASP A 118 -5.05 4.12 -14.25
C ASP A 118 -3.54 3.95 -14.53
N ASP A 119 -2.70 4.89 -14.08
CA ASP A 119 -1.28 4.90 -14.39
C ASP A 119 -0.44 5.20 -13.14
N HIS A 120 -0.01 4.14 -12.49
CA HIS A 120 0.77 4.21 -11.26
C HIS A 120 2.06 5.03 -11.39
N VAL A 121 2.75 4.95 -12.53
CA VAL A 121 4.00 5.72 -12.78
C VAL A 121 3.72 7.20 -12.94
N VAL A 122 2.67 7.56 -13.66
CA VAL A 122 2.27 8.96 -13.82
C VAL A 122 1.92 9.56 -12.45
N TRP A 123 1.14 8.83 -11.64
CA TRP A 123 0.80 9.25 -10.29
C TRP A 123 2.05 9.45 -9.41
N SER A 124 2.91 8.45 -9.31
CA SER A 124 4.08 8.52 -8.44
C SER A 124 5.09 9.60 -8.83
N ARG A 125 5.15 9.98 -10.12
CA ARG A 125 6.12 10.94 -10.65
C ARG A 125 5.58 12.33 -10.88
N ARG A 126 4.31 12.45 -11.32
CA ARG A 126 3.74 13.70 -11.84
C ARG A 126 2.46 14.15 -11.14
N PHE A 127 2.09 13.52 -10.05
CA PHE A 127 0.85 13.84 -9.32
C PHE A 127 0.64 15.35 -9.13
N PHE A 128 1.66 16.07 -8.66
CA PHE A 128 1.58 17.49 -8.40
C PHE A 128 1.49 18.37 -9.66
N GLU A 129 1.80 17.82 -10.83
CA GLU A 129 1.69 18.48 -12.14
C GLU A 129 0.30 18.26 -12.78
N LEU A 130 -0.47 17.27 -12.30
CA LEU A 130 -1.77 16.92 -12.87
C LEU A 130 -2.85 17.91 -12.42
N PRO A 131 -3.75 18.37 -13.34
CA PRO A 131 -4.95 19.11 -12.96
C PRO A 131 -5.88 18.28 -12.06
N GLU A 132 -6.61 18.94 -11.14
CA GLU A 132 -7.58 18.28 -10.26
C GLU A 132 -8.63 17.49 -11.05
N SER A 133 -9.12 18.05 -12.17
CA SER A 133 -10.11 17.38 -13.01
C SER A 133 -9.62 16.06 -13.60
N VAL A 134 -8.32 15.98 -13.93
CA VAL A 134 -7.70 14.74 -14.44
C VAL A 134 -7.61 13.71 -13.32
N ILE A 135 -7.14 14.12 -12.15
CA ILE A 135 -7.05 13.24 -10.97
C ILE A 135 -8.45 12.73 -10.59
N ALA A 136 -9.44 13.64 -10.51
CA ALA A 136 -10.81 13.30 -10.12
C ALA A 136 -11.46 12.31 -11.11
N ALA A 137 -11.31 12.53 -12.41
CA ALA A 137 -11.83 11.63 -13.43
C ALA A 137 -11.19 10.24 -13.37
N ASP A 138 -9.87 10.19 -13.14
CA ASP A 138 -9.11 8.94 -13.07
C ASP A 138 -9.50 8.13 -11.83
N VAL A 139 -9.56 8.75 -10.65
CA VAL A 139 -9.98 8.08 -9.41
C VAL A 139 -11.42 7.61 -9.51
N ALA A 140 -12.34 8.45 -10.01
CA ALA A 140 -13.76 8.10 -10.12
C ALA A 140 -13.99 6.93 -11.09
N LYS A 141 -13.28 6.91 -12.22
CA LYS A 141 -13.34 5.79 -13.17
C LYS A 141 -12.89 4.49 -12.50
N ASN A 142 -11.75 4.51 -11.83
CA ASN A 142 -11.23 3.32 -11.14
C ASN A 142 -12.14 2.90 -9.97
N HIS A 143 -12.73 3.86 -9.25
CA HIS A 143 -13.70 3.58 -8.20
C HIS A 143 -14.94 2.85 -8.73
N ALA A 144 -15.49 3.29 -9.86
CA ALA A 144 -16.63 2.64 -10.48
C ALA A 144 -16.32 1.22 -10.93
N GLU A 145 -15.18 1.01 -11.61
CA GLU A 145 -14.74 -0.32 -12.04
C GLU A 145 -14.44 -1.25 -10.86
N PHE A 146 -13.71 -0.75 -9.86
CA PHE A 146 -13.42 -1.51 -8.64
C PHE A 146 -14.72 -1.96 -7.96
N SER A 147 -15.68 -1.03 -7.82
CA SER A 147 -16.97 -1.29 -7.18
C SER A 147 -17.79 -2.35 -7.93
N ALA A 148 -17.73 -2.35 -9.25
CA ALA A 148 -18.41 -3.35 -10.07
C ALA A 148 -17.81 -4.76 -9.93
N LEU A 149 -16.50 -4.86 -9.67
CA LEU A 149 -15.78 -6.13 -9.62
C LEU A 149 -15.66 -6.71 -8.20
N PHE A 150 -15.50 -5.86 -7.20
CA PHE A 150 -15.14 -6.26 -5.84
C PHE A 150 -16.08 -5.72 -4.75
N GLY A 151 -17.07 -4.92 -5.11
CA GLY A 151 -17.84 -4.11 -4.17
C GLY A 151 -17.17 -2.76 -3.87
N ARG A 152 -17.90 -1.86 -3.24
CA ARG A 152 -17.42 -0.49 -2.97
C ARG A 152 -16.21 -0.52 -2.04
N PRO A 153 -15.06 0.05 -2.44
CA PRO A 153 -13.88 0.07 -1.58
C PRO A 153 -14.10 1.01 -0.38
N ALA A 154 -13.75 0.55 0.81
CA ALA A 154 -13.78 1.40 2.01
C ALA A 154 -12.59 2.35 2.04
N GLY A 155 -11.45 1.94 1.52
CA GLY A 155 -10.18 2.66 1.60
C GLY A 155 -9.55 3.03 0.27
N PHE A 156 -8.78 4.11 0.32
CA PHE A 156 -8.00 4.63 -0.79
C PHE A 156 -6.54 4.85 -0.40
N THR A 157 -5.62 4.63 -1.32
CA THR A 157 -4.21 5.02 -1.17
C THR A 157 -3.64 5.53 -2.47
N SER A 158 -2.74 6.50 -2.38
CA SER A 158 -2.05 7.09 -3.53
C SER A 158 -0.68 6.43 -3.77
N PRO A 159 -0.31 6.15 -5.02
CA PRO A 159 1.04 5.72 -5.37
C PRO A 159 2.12 6.62 -4.80
N GLY A 160 3.07 6.01 -4.05
CA GLY A 160 4.17 6.74 -3.43
C GLY A 160 3.75 7.78 -2.39
N PHE A 161 2.59 7.62 -1.76
CA PHE A 161 2.03 8.56 -0.77
C PHE A 161 1.86 9.99 -1.32
N LYS A 162 1.62 10.13 -2.64
CA LYS A 162 1.41 11.42 -3.28
C LYS A 162 -0.01 11.90 -3.04
N SER A 163 -0.15 12.80 -2.08
CA SER A 163 -1.44 13.34 -1.64
C SER A 163 -1.35 14.84 -1.37
N ASP A 164 -2.45 15.53 -1.63
CA ASP A 164 -2.69 16.92 -1.25
C ASP A 164 -4.20 17.16 -1.05
N GLU A 165 -4.63 18.41 -0.86
CA GLU A 165 -6.04 18.75 -0.65
C GLU A 165 -6.96 18.27 -1.78
N ARG A 166 -6.49 18.20 -3.02
CA ARG A 166 -7.29 17.72 -4.17
C ARG A 166 -7.72 16.29 -3.98
N ILE A 167 -6.78 15.42 -3.57
CA ILE A 167 -7.08 14.01 -3.31
C ILE A 167 -7.99 13.86 -2.09
N THR A 168 -7.78 14.64 -1.04
CA THR A 168 -8.65 14.64 0.14
C THR A 168 -10.10 14.94 -0.25
N LYS A 169 -10.34 15.97 -1.08
CA LYS A 169 -11.69 16.32 -1.60
C LYS A 169 -12.29 15.19 -2.46
N ILE A 170 -11.47 14.57 -3.30
CA ILE A 170 -11.93 13.50 -4.19
C ILE A 170 -12.32 12.26 -3.39
N VAL A 171 -11.50 11.85 -2.42
CA VAL A 171 -11.75 10.73 -1.51
C VAL A 171 -13.03 10.97 -0.71
N GLU A 172 -13.21 12.17 -0.14
CA GLU A 172 -14.42 12.58 0.57
C GLU A 172 -15.67 12.51 -0.33
N ARG A 173 -15.59 13.06 -1.54
CA ARG A 173 -16.71 13.11 -2.50
C ARG A 173 -17.14 11.72 -2.96
N LEU A 174 -16.19 10.81 -3.16
CA LEU A 174 -16.46 9.43 -3.55
C LEU A 174 -16.91 8.57 -2.37
N GLY A 175 -16.86 9.10 -1.14
CA GLY A 175 -17.36 8.47 0.07
C GLY A 175 -16.53 7.28 0.53
N PHE A 176 -15.22 7.33 0.35
CA PHE A 176 -14.31 6.43 1.05
C PHE A 176 -14.40 6.70 2.56
N ARG A 177 -14.22 5.68 3.36
CA ARG A 177 -14.23 5.78 4.82
C ARG A 177 -12.89 6.21 5.38
N TYR A 178 -11.81 5.90 4.67
CA TYR A 178 -10.46 6.28 5.06
C TYR A 178 -9.53 6.39 3.84
N ASP A 179 -8.44 7.11 4.04
CA ASP A 179 -7.25 7.06 3.18
C ASP A 179 -6.01 6.64 3.99
N GLY A 180 -5.00 6.08 3.29
CA GLY A 180 -3.72 5.68 3.86
C GLY A 180 -2.55 6.54 3.38
N ASP A 181 -2.76 7.81 3.07
CA ASP A 181 -1.82 8.68 2.36
C ASP A 181 -0.85 9.46 3.25
N ALA A 182 -0.50 8.90 4.40
CA ALA A 182 0.49 9.50 5.29
C ALA A 182 1.47 8.47 5.87
N ILE A 183 2.64 8.94 6.25
CA ILE A 183 3.64 8.20 7.02
C ILE A 183 3.94 8.97 8.30
N GLY A 184 3.90 8.25 9.42
CA GLY A 184 4.05 8.83 10.74
C GLY A 184 2.82 9.61 11.21
N GLY A 185 2.83 9.99 12.49
CA GLY A 185 1.71 10.68 13.11
C GLY A 185 0.62 9.75 13.62
N THR A 186 -0.55 10.33 13.91
CA THR A 186 -1.73 9.64 14.44
C THR A 186 -2.88 9.67 13.44
N PRO A 187 -3.84 8.74 13.51
CA PRO A 187 -5.05 8.83 12.72
C PRO A 187 -5.79 10.13 13.01
N HIS A 188 -6.26 10.76 11.95
CA HIS A 188 -6.99 12.02 12.04
C HIS A 188 -7.92 12.18 10.83
N GLN A 189 -8.89 13.05 10.96
CA GLN A 189 -9.69 13.52 9.85
C GLN A 189 -8.93 14.64 9.12
N PRO A 190 -8.54 14.45 7.84
CA PRO A 190 -7.73 15.44 7.13
C PRO A 190 -8.53 16.71 6.85
N LYS A 191 -7.83 17.84 6.73
CA LYS A 191 -8.43 19.13 6.38
C LYS A 191 -8.24 19.44 4.90
N PHE A 192 -9.20 20.18 4.34
CA PHE A 192 -9.10 20.78 3.01
C PHE A 192 -9.78 22.15 3.01
N GLY A 193 -9.01 23.21 2.77
CA GLY A 193 -9.46 24.57 3.03
C GLY A 193 -9.84 24.76 4.51
N ALA A 194 -11.04 25.27 4.76
CA ALA A 194 -11.60 25.43 6.10
C ALA A 194 -12.37 24.20 6.62
N GLU A 195 -12.56 23.19 5.78
CA GLU A 195 -13.37 22.02 6.09
C GLU A 195 -12.52 20.88 6.65
N THR A 196 -13.14 20.02 7.47
CA THR A 196 -12.58 18.76 7.93
C THR A 196 -13.31 17.62 7.22
N ALA A 197 -12.57 16.70 6.63
CA ALA A 197 -13.14 15.53 5.99
C ALA A 197 -13.84 14.62 7.01
N ARG A 198 -14.82 13.86 6.55
CA ARG A 198 -15.51 12.83 7.37
C ARG A 198 -14.72 11.52 7.39
N HIS A 199 -13.90 11.27 6.37
CA HIS A 199 -13.07 10.08 6.31
C HIS A 199 -11.83 10.21 7.22
N TRP A 200 -11.31 9.08 7.64
CA TRP A 200 -10.09 9.02 8.44
C TRP A 200 -8.85 8.95 7.54
N ARG A 201 -7.79 9.65 7.90
CA ARG A 201 -6.44 9.37 7.41
C ARG A 201 -5.75 8.44 8.39
N ILE A 202 -5.41 7.23 7.92
CA ILE A 202 -4.74 6.19 8.72
C ILE A 202 -3.28 6.09 8.24
N PRO A 203 -2.34 6.74 8.92
CA PRO A 203 -0.95 6.76 8.47
C PRO A 203 -0.24 5.42 8.70
N VAL A 204 0.74 5.12 7.86
CA VAL A 204 1.73 4.08 8.13
C VAL A 204 2.61 4.54 9.29
N THR A 205 2.75 3.73 10.34
CA THR A 205 3.53 4.09 11.53
C THR A 205 4.93 3.49 11.51
N ILE A 206 5.11 2.34 10.86
CA ILE A 206 6.40 1.67 10.75
C ILE A 206 6.83 1.61 9.28
N SER A 207 7.90 2.31 8.97
CA SER A 207 8.55 2.31 7.67
C SER A 207 10.05 2.45 7.81
N GLY A 208 10.79 2.10 6.77
CA GLY A 208 12.17 2.50 6.60
C GLY A 208 12.29 3.98 6.17
N PRO A 209 13.51 4.47 5.97
CA PRO A 209 13.74 5.84 5.52
C PRO A 209 13.10 6.12 4.15
N ARG A 210 12.70 7.39 3.92
CA ARG A 210 12.16 7.87 2.63
C ARG A 210 11.01 7.05 2.07
N THR A 211 10.06 6.68 2.91
CA THR A 211 8.88 5.88 2.50
C THR A 211 9.19 4.48 1.96
N VAL A 212 10.36 3.90 2.25
CA VAL A 212 10.65 2.51 1.92
C VAL A 212 9.92 1.61 2.92
N PRO A 213 9.26 0.51 2.51
CA PRO A 213 8.68 -0.43 3.45
C PRO A 213 9.72 -1.00 4.42
N PHE A 214 9.32 -1.25 5.66
CA PHE A 214 10.22 -1.69 6.71
C PHE A 214 10.97 -2.99 6.36
N LEU A 215 10.26 -4.01 5.89
CA LEU A 215 10.87 -5.29 5.51
C LEU A 215 11.79 -5.15 4.29
N GLU A 216 11.38 -4.35 3.29
CA GLU A 216 12.22 -4.07 2.13
C GLU A 216 13.52 -3.37 2.51
N TRP A 217 13.46 -2.44 3.45
CA TRP A 217 14.64 -1.74 3.96
C TRP A 217 15.63 -2.70 4.62
N HIS A 218 15.14 -3.56 5.50
CA HIS A 218 15.97 -4.54 6.20
C HIS A 218 16.50 -5.62 5.26
N GLY A 219 15.65 -6.15 4.37
CA GLY A 219 16.04 -7.15 3.38
C GLY A 219 17.11 -6.64 2.40
N ALA A 220 16.93 -5.40 1.89
CA ALA A 220 17.92 -4.79 0.97
C ALA A 220 19.31 -4.61 1.61
N ARG A 221 19.39 -4.49 2.92
CA ARG A 221 20.63 -4.33 3.68
C ARG A 221 21.22 -5.66 4.17
N GLY A 222 20.50 -6.77 4.00
CA GLY A 222 20.88 -8.03 4.61
C GLY A 222 20.91 -7.94 6.14
N THR A 223 20.01 -7.16 6.75
CA THR A 223 19.96 -6.98 8.19
C THR A 223 19.75 -8.33 8.88
N PRO A 224 20.58 -8.68 9.90
CA PRO A 224 20.38 -9.90 10.65
C PRO A 224 18.99 -9.96 11.25
N ARG A 225 18.38 -11.15 11.24
CA ARG A 225 17.01 -11.41 11.73
C ARG A 225 16.76 -10.85 13.13
N GLU A 226 17.71 -11.07 14.04
CA GLU A 226 17.63 -10.61 15.43
C GLU A 226 17.57 -9.08 15.52
N GLN A 227 18.35 -8.41 14.70
CA GLN A 227 18.33 -6.94 14.64
C GLN A 227 17.03 -6.42 14.04
N LEU A 228 16.49 -7.05 12.99
CA LEU A 228 15.18 -6.69 12.44
C LEU A 228 14.09 -6.79 13.50
N ILE A 229 14.06 -7.90 14.27
CA ILE A 229 13.08 -8.11 15.34
C ILE A 229 13.29 -7.13 16.50
N ALA A 230 14.52 -6.81 16.85
CA ALA A 230 14.80 -5.78 17.84
C ALA A 230 14.31 -4.40 17.39
N ASP A 231 14.48 -4.05 16.11
CA ASP A 231 14.01 -2.79 15.54
C ASP A 231 12.48 -2.76 15.50
N LEU A 232 11.82 -3.87 15.12
CA LEU A 232 10.37 -3.98 15.17
C LEU A 232 9.85 -3.80 16.60
N ASN A 233 10.43 -4.48 17.59
CA ASN A 233 10.01 -4.36 18.98
C ASN A 233 10.09 -2.91 19.49
N ARG A 234 11.16 -2.18 19.16
CA ARG A 234 11.29 -0.76 19.52
C ARG A 234 10.19 0.10 18.90
N GLN A 235 9.77 -0.24 17.67
CA GLN A 235 8.68 0.48 16.98
C GLN A 235 7.29 0.12 17.54
N LEU A 236 7.14 -1.07 18.14
CA LEU A 236 5.91 -1.49 18.80
C LEU A 236 5.78 -0.92 20.22
N ASP A 237 6.91 -0.54 20.86
CA ASP A 237 6.90 -0.04 22.22
C ASP A 237 6.15 1.29 22.32
N GLY A 238 5.24 1.37 23.31
CA GLY A 238 4.47 2.59 23.58
C GLY A 238 3.37 2.90 22.56
N ASN A 239 3.13 2.02 21.58
CA ASN A 239 2.08 2.19 20.60
C ASN A 239 0.95 1.18 20.82
N ASP A 240 -0.30 1.67 20.85
CA ASP A 240 -1.49 0.82 20.95
C ASP A 240 -2.12 0.53 19.58
N TRP A 241 -1.68 1.22 18.55
CA TRP A 241 -2.07 0.96 17.16
C TRP A 241 -0.87 1.11 16.24
N VAL A 242 -0.74 0.20 15.30
CA VAL A 242 0.42 0.13 14.41
C VAL A 242 -0.03 -0.24 13.01
N VAL A 243 0.50 0.46 12.03
CA VAL A 243 0.34 0.15 10.61
C VAL A 243 1.70 -0.07 9.98
N LEU A 244 1.90 -1.24 9.44
CA LEU A 244 3.06 -1.60 8.62
C LEU A 244 2.61 -1.77 7.19
N TYR A 245 3.44 -1.40 6.21
CA TYR A 245 3.12 -1.58 4.80
C TYR A 245 4.23 -2.27 4.03
N GLY A 246 3.87 -2.86 2.90
CA GLY A 246 4.80 -3.54 2.01
C GLY A 246 4.18 -3.90 0.66
N HIS A 247 4.97 -4.59 -0.17
CA HIS A 247 4.53 -5.07 -1.48
C HIS A 247 4.63 -6.61 -1.53
N PRO A 248 3.55 -7.33 -1.87
CA PRO A 248 3.55 -8.79 -1.81
C PRO A 248 4.65 -9.45 -2.63
N CYS A 249 5.08 -8.82 -3.73
CA CYS A 249 6.16 -9.35 -4.57
C CYS A 249 7.54 -9.36 -3.88
N TYR A 250 7.71 -8.61 -2.81
CA TYR A 250 8.94 -8.57 -2.02
C TYR A 250 8.80 -9.38 -0.73
N GLU A 251 7.89 -8.99 0.15
CA GLU A 251 7.71 -9.62 1.47
C GLU A 251 7.21 -11.07 1.34
N GLY A 252 6.49 -11.38 0.27
CA GLY A 252 6.07 -12.75 -0.03
C GLY A 252 7.23 -13.67 -0.45
N VAL A 253 8.38 -13.11 -0.87
CA VAL A 253 9.61 -13.88 -1.15
C VAL A 253 10.42 -14.11 0.12
N GLU A 254 10.44 -13.14 1.01
CA GLU A 254 11.14 -13.18 2.31
C GLU A 254 10.24 -13.81 3.41
N HIS A 255 9.77 -15.02 3.16
CA HIS A 255 8.75 -15.72 3.99
C HIS A 255 9.08 -15.74 5.47
N ASP A 256 10.32 -16.03 5.81
CA ASP A 256 10.70 -16.21 7.22
C ASP A 256 10.66 -14.87 7.96
N MET A 257 11.06 -13.79 7.30
CA MET A 257 10.98 -12.45 7.89
C MET A 257 9.52 -12.05 8.15
N LEU A 258 8.60 -12.34 7.23
CA LEU A 258 7.18 -12.02 7.40
C LEU A 258 6.55 -12.85 8.53
N ARG A 259 6.88 -14.16 8.61
CA ARG A 259 6.44 -15.02 9.72
C ARG A 259 6.94 -14.51 11.06
N ASP A 260 8.17 -14.04 11.11
CA ASP A 260 8.75 -13.48 12.33
C ASP A 260 8.07 -12.18 12.77
N VAL A 261 7.76 -11.31 11.82
CA VAL A 261 6.97 -10.11 12.11
C VAL A 261 5.61 -10.49 12.67
N PHE A 262 4.86 -11.39 12.03
CA PHE A 262 3.53 -11.80 12.50
C PHE A 262 3.59 -12.43 13.90
N ARG A 263 4.55 -13.32 14.13
CA ARG A 263 4.77 -13.96 15.44
C ARG A 263 5.08 -12.91 16.51
N THR A 264 6.00 -11.99 16.23
CA THR A 264 6.40 -10.94 17.17
C THR A 264 5.22 -10.04 17.53
N VAL A 265 4.47 -9.59 16.54
CA VAL A 265 3.30 -8.73 16.74
C VAL A 265 2.25 -9.42 17.62
N LEU A 266 1.94 -10.70 17.34
CA LEU A 266 0.99 -11.48 18.15
C LEU A 266 1.50 -11.70 19.57
N GLN A 267 2.80 -12.04 19.74
CA GLN A 267 3.43 -12.22 21.07
C GLN A 267 3.42 -10.93 21.90
N ARG A 268 3.43 -9.76 21.25
CA ARG A 268 3.30 -8.43 21.89
C ARG A 268 1.85 -8.08 22.24
N GLY A 269 0.90 -8.97 21.98
CA GLY A 269 -0.51 -8.80 22.31
C GLY A 269 -1.28 -7.89 21.34
N PHE A 270 -0.76 -7.64 20.15
CA PHE A 270 -1.49 -6.92 19.12
C PHE A 270 -2.53 -7.84 18.45
N GLN A 271 -3.71 -7.31 18.20
CA GLN A 271 -4.74 -7.91 17.38
C GLN A 271 -4.58 -7.44 15.92
N PHE A 272 -4.50 -8.38 14.99
CA PHE A 272 -4.54 -8.04 13.56
C PHE A 272 -5.95 -7.60 13.17
N VAL A 273 -6.03 -6.46 12.50
CA VAL A 273 -7.26 -5.89 11.95
C VAL A 273 -7.01 -5.39 10.53
N THR A 274 -8.05 -5.37 9.69
CA THR A 274 -7.98 -4.67 8.42
C THR A 274 -8.02 -3.15 8.63
N HIS A 275 -7.62 -2.38 7.63
CA HIS A 275 -7.72 -0.91 7.72
C HIS A 275 -9.17 -0.44 7.88
N GLN A 276 -10.12 -1.14 7.22
CA GLN A 276 -11.53 -0.86 7.40
C GLN A 276 -11.97 -1.04 8.85
N GLN A 277 -11.60 -2.18 9.47
CA GLN A 277 -11.89 -2.42 10.88
C GLN A 277 -11.22 -1.39 11.80
N MET A 278 -10.01 -0.93 11.45
CA MET A 278 -9.35 0.15 12.19
C MET A 278 -10.14 1.47 12.06
N ALA A 279 -10.58 1.85 10.85
CA ALA A 279 -11.40 3.03 10.63
C ALA A 279 -12.75 2.98 11.37
N GLU A 280 -13.38 1.81 11.44
CA GLU A 280 -14.62 1.57 12.19
C GLU A 280 -14.39 1.84 13.69
N ARG A 281 -13.35 1.28 14.29
CA ARG A 281 -13.01 1.54 15.70
C ARG A 281 -12.64 3.00 15.99
N LEU A 282 -11.99 3.68 15.06
CA LEU A 282 -11.71 5.12 15.17
C LEU A 282 -13.01 5.92 15.19
N SER A 283 -13.98 5.54 14.36
CA SER A 283 -15.28 6.22 14.31
C SER A 283 -16.17 5.95 15.53
N GLU A 284 -16.04 4.78 16.16
CA GLU A 284 -16.74 4.44 17.39
C GLU A 284 -16.16 5.16 18.62
N ALA A 285 -14.88 5.54 18.56
CA ALA A 285 -14.16 6.21 19.66
C ALA A 285 -14.17 7.74 19.58
N ALA A 286 -14.66 8.33 18.48
CA ALA A 286 -14.71 9.77 18.22
C ALA A 286 -16.03 10.38 18.68
#